data_73cac239766d861b30ee206c6dbe8024
#
_entry.id   73cac239766d861b30ee206c6dbe8024
#
_cell.length_a   1.000
_cell.length_b   1.000
_cell.length_c   1.000
_cell.angle_alpha   90.00
_cell.angle_beta   90.00
_cell.angle_gamma   90.00
#
_symmetry.space_group_name_H-M   'P 1'
#
loop_
_entity.id
_entity.type
_entity.pdbx_description
1 polymer ?
#
loop_
_entity_poly.entity_id
_entity_poly.type
_entity_poly.pdbx_seq_one_letter_code
_entity_poly.pdbx_strand_id
1 'polypeptide(L)'
;MKRLIVGAAMAALLAAGAGRATAGDWFPYSVEVWDPPFNMASPRHKVDYVPLPKADKPFELCVSFPHMKDAYWLAVDFGVADEAKRQGVKMQLVEAGGYTELQKQISQIEDCVAAGANAVIIGAISADGLNNLVSEIRKKNIPVIDVINGMSSSELSAKSLVSFGEMGAKAGEYLAKLHPAGSAPVKVAWFPGPPGAGWVEAGNTGFLGAIKGSAIEVVETKYGDTGKEVQAKLVEDTLQAHPDISYVVGTAVTAEAAIPILRDKGIDDKVKIVAYYYTPGVDQGIRRGQILAAPTDSPVIQGRIAIDQAVRILEGKDYLKHVGPALMVVSQDSIKTFDPASTLAPDGFSPVFRVQ
;
A
#
# COMPACT_ATOMS: atom_id res chain seq x y z
N MET A 1 -82.78 -3.33 16.00
CA MET A 1 -81.87 -4.24 15.29
C MET A 1 -80.83 -3.40 14.54
N LYS A 2 -79.67 -3.18 15.15
CA LYS A 2 -78.51 -2.47 14.49
C LYS A 2 -77.34 -3.42 14.62
N ARG A 3 -76.84 -3.93 13.49
CA ARG A 3 -75.61 -4.76 13.38
C ARG A 3 -74.39 -3.89 13.38
N LEU A 4 -73.53 -4.06 14.38
CA LEU A 4 -72.18 -3.55 14.37
C LEU A 4 -71.30 -4.44 13.48
N ILE A 5 -70.59 -3.82 12.51
CA ILE A 5 -69.55 -4.44 11.74
C ILE A 5 -68.21 -4.02 12.38
N VAL A 6 -67.49 -4.99 12.91
CA VAL A 6 -66.12 -4.81 13.42
C VAL A 6 -65.18 -5.03 12.26
N GLY A 7 -64.51 -3.98 11.85
CA GLY A 7 -63.42 -4.04 10.83
C GLY A 7 -62.09 -4.37 11.49
N ALA A 8 -61.51 -5.53 11.13
CA ALA A 8 -60.17 -5.90 11.53
C ALA A 8 -59.13 -5.20 10.62
N ALA A 9 -58.36 -4.28 11.18
CA ALA A 9 -57.20 -3.68 10.49
C ALA A 9 -56.02 -4.64 10.56
N MET A 10 -55.63 -5.15 9.42
CA MET A 10 -54.44 -5.98 9.24
C MET A 10 -53.24 -5.05 9.09
N ALA A 11 -52.37 -4.93 10.11
CA ALA A 11 -51.12 -4.22 10.05
C ALA A 11 -50.07 -5.07 9.30
N ALA A 12 -49.73 -4.69 8.08
CA ALA A 12 -48.65 -5.30 7.35
C ALA A 12 -47.30 -4.75 7.89
N LEU A 13 -46.53 -5.57 8.61
CA LEU A 13 -45.15 -5.30 8.94
C LEU A 13 -44.32 -5.40 7.65
N LEU A 14 -43.90 -4.27 7.13
CA LEU A 14 -42.83 -4.18 6.17
C LEU A 14 -41.50 -4.48 6.88
N ALA A 15 -41.04 -5.72 6.80
CA ALA A 15 -39.67 -6.06 7.13
C ALA A 15 -38.75 -5.41 6.09
N ALA A 16 -38.18 -4.26 6.46
CA ALA A 16 -37.07 -3.69 5.72
C ALA A 16 -35.86 -4.65 5.83
N GLY A 17 -35.71 -5.52 4.85
CA GLY A 17 -34.53 -6.31 4.68
C GLY A 17 -33.36 -5.33 4.44
N ALA A 18 -32.50 -5.16 5.45
CA ALA A 18 -31.21 -4.56 5.25
C ALA A 18 -30.46 -5.44 4.24
N GLY A 19 -30.51 -5.07 2.98
CA GLY A 19 -29.69 -5.66 1.95
C GLY A 19 -28.24 -5.46 2.38
N ARG A 20 -27.55 -6.55 2.71
CA ARG A 20 -26.08 -6.54 2.72
C ARG A 20 -25.68 -6.08 1.33
N ALA A 21 -25.04 -4.92 1.24
CA ALA A 21 -24.33 -4.53 0.06
C ALA A 21 -23.30 -5.66 -0.19
N THR A 22 -23.55 -6.49 -1.18
CA THR A 22 -22.52 -7.35 -1.74
C THR A 22 -21.47 -6.39 -2.28
N ALA A 23 -20.28 -6.39 -1.69
CA ALA A 23 -19.14 -5.70 -2.28
C ALA A 23 -19.08 -6.17 -3.75
N GLY A 24 -19.21 -5.23 -4.69
CA GLY A 24 -19.09 -5.55 -6.11
C GLY A 24 -17.75 -6.21 -6.35
N ASP A 25 -17.66 -7.10 -7.35
CA ASP A 25 -16.41 -7.72 -7.72
C ASP A 25 -15.36 -6.62 -7.99
N TRP A 26 -14.14 -6.79 -7.44
CA TRP A 26 -13.05 -5.84 -7.63
C TRP A 26 -12.47 -5.88 -9.07
N PHE A 27 -12.91 -6.80 -9.87
CA PHE A 27 -12.45 -7.04 -11.23
C PHE A 27 -13.61 -6.92 -12.25
N PRO A 28 -13.33 -6.63 -13.55
CA PRO A 28 -11.99 -6.43 -14.12
C PRO A 28 -11.33 -5.15 -13.56
N TYR A 29 -10.01 -5.19 -13.32
CA TYR A 29 -9.26 -4.04 -12.84
C TYR A 29 -8.13 -3.71 -13.81
N SER A 30 -8.03 -2.45 -14.26
CA SER A 30 -6.98 -2.02 -15.19
C SER A 30 -5.63 -1.96 -14.49
N VAL A 31 -4.67 -2.76 -14.97
CA VAL A 31 -3.31 -2.85 -14.44
C VAL A 31 -2.27 -2.61 -15.54
N GLU A 32 -1.05 -2.33 -15.12
CA GLU A 32 0.13 -2.24 -15.98
C GLU A 32 0.96 -3.52 -15.84
N VAL A 33 1.44 -4.04 -16.96
CA VAL A 33 2.29 -5.23 -17.03
C VAL A 33 3.64 -4.83 -17.58
N TRP A 34 4.72 -5.19 -16.88
CA TRP A 34 6.10 -4.97 -17.34
C TRP A 34 6.53 -6.08 -18.29
N ASP A 35 7.03 -5.70 -19.47
CA ASP A 35 7.54 -6.64 -20.47
C ASP A 35 8.89 -6.13 -21.05
N PRO A 36 10.00 -6.87 -20.81
CA PRO A 36 10.15 -8.08 -20.02
C PRO A 36 9.90 -7.86 -18.51
N PRO A 37 9.44 -8.92 -17.78
CA PRO A 37 9.15 -8.82 -16.35
C PRO A 37 10.41 -8.59 -15.50
N PHE A 38 10.22 -8.14 -14.25
CA PHE A 38 11.24 -7.96 -13.21
C PHE A 38 12.26 -6.84 -13.44
N ASN A 39 12.15 -6.11 -14.53
CA ASN A 39 12.92 -4.89 -14.75
C ASN A 39 11.98 -3.68 -14.68
N MET A 40 12.17 -2.82 -13.69
CA MET A 40 11.34 -1.64 -13.47
C MET A 40 11.45 -0.60 -14.60
N ALA A 41 12.50 -0.66 -15.43
CA ALA A 41 12.66 0.17 -16.62
C ALA A 41 12.01 -0.40 -17.88
N SER A 42 11.44 -1.61 -17.83
CA SER A 42 10.78 -2.23 -18.98
C SER A 42 9.58 -1.41 -19.45
N PRO A 43 9.28 -1.44 -20.75
CA PRO A 43 8.01 -0.96 -21.26
C PRO A 43 6.83 -1.62 -20.56
N ARG A 44 5.72 -0.87 -20.47
CA ARG A 44 4.48 -1.37 -19.86
C ARG A 44 3.33 -1.26 -20.83
N HIS A 45 2.40 -2.19 -20.70
CA HIS A 45 1.12 -2.14 -21.39
C HIS A 45 -0.02 -2.39 -20.40
N LYS A 46 -1.19 -1.83 -20.69
CA LYS A 46 -2.38 -1.99 -19.85
C LYS A 46 -3.14 -3.26 -20.23
N VAL A 47 -3.63 -3.96 -19.22
CA VAL A 47 -4.56 -5.08 -19.37
C VAL A 47 -5.65 -4.97 -18.31
N ASP A 48 -6.81 -5.55 -18.59
CA ASP A 48 -7.85 -5.75 -17.60
C ASP A 48 -7.58 -7.06 -16.85
N TYR A 49 -7.20 -6.96 -15.59
CA TYR A 49 -6.93 -8.11 -14.74
C TYR A 49 -8.23 -8.77 -14.29
N VAL A 50 -8.35 -10.05 -14.55
CA VAL A 50 -9.47 -10.88 -14.10
C VAL A 50 -8.89 -12.08 -13.33
N PRO A 51 -9.10 -12.18 -12.02
CA PRO A 51 -8.60 -13.28 -11.21
C PRO A 51 -9.33 -14.59 -11.50
N LEU A 52 -8.77 -15.70 -11.05
CA LEU A 52 -9.47 -16.99 -11.06
C LEU A 52 -10.76 -16.90 -10.24
N PRO A 53 -11.84 -17.54 -10.66
CA PRO A 53 -13.09 -17.54 -9.89
C PRO A 53 -12.94 -18.26 -8.54
N LYS A 54 -12.15 -19.34 -8.51
CA LYS A 54 -11.87 -20.14 -7.33
C LYS A 54 -10.64 -21.03 -7.58
N ALA A 55 -9.91 -21.36 -6.54
CA ALA A 55 -8.84 -22.36 -6.61
C ALA A 55 -9.41 -23.79 -6.73
N ASP A 56 -8.72 -24.65 -7.46
CA ASP A 56 -9.10 -26.06 -7.61
C ASP A 56 -8.83 -26.87 -6.33
N LYS A 57 -7.95 -26.36 -5.44
CA LYS A 57 -7.57 -26.97 -4.17
C LYS A 57 -7.39 -25.93 -3.07
N PRO A 58 -7.60 -26.27 -1.81
CA PRO A 58 -7.37 -25.38 -0.67
C PRO A 58 -5.86 -25.31 -0.34
N PHE A 59 -5.08 -24.69 -1.22
CA PHE A 59 -3.64 -24.49 -0.99
C PHE A 59 -3.37 -23.75 0.32
N GLU A 60 -2.24 -24.03 0.97
CA GLU A 60 -1.72 -23.32 2.15
C GLU A 60 -0.76 -22.23 1.69
N LEU A 61 -1.10 -20.97 1.85
CA LEU A 61 -0.29 -19.83 1.48
C LEU A 61 0.33 -19.17 2.73
N CYS A 62 1.65 -18.94 2.70
CA CYS A 62 2.33 -18.12 3.69
C CYS A 62 2.43 -16.68 3.17
N VAL A 63 1.97 -15.71 3.96
CA VAL A 63 2.11 -14.28 3.69
C VAL A 63 3.00 -13.68 4.77
N SER A 64 4.05 -12.97 4.40
CA SER A 64 4.99 -12.35 5.33
C SER A 64 5.10 -10.85 5.09
N PHE A 65 4.81 -10.05 6.12
CA PHE A 65 4.90 -8.60 6.09
C PHE A 65 5.95 -8.05 7.07
N PRO A 66 6.47 -6.83 6.84
CA PRO A 66 7.38 -6.18 7.77
C PRO A 66 6.75 -5.94 9.13
N HIS A 67 5.51 -5.48 9.13
CA HIS A 67 4.73 -5.14 10.33
C HIS A 67 3.26 -4.88 9.99
N MET A 68 2.45 -4.72 11.04
CA MET A 68 1.03 -4.33 10.96
C MET A 68 0.76 -3.01 11.73
N LYS A 69 1.79 -2.15 11.89
CA LYS A 69 1.72 -0.93 12.71
C LYS A 69 0.92 0.20 12.07
N ASP A 70 0.84 0.22 10.74
CA ASP A 70 0.19 1.29 10.00
C ASP A 70 -0.94 0.79 9.11
N ALA A 71 -1.79 1.69 8.70
CA ALA A 71 -2.98 1.39 7.90
C ALA A 71 -2.66 0.96 6.46
N TYR A 72 -1.45 1.21 5.96
CA TYR A 72 -1.03 0.76 4.65
C TYR A 72 -0.95 -0.78 4.59
N TRP A 73 -0.24 -1.39 5.56
CA TRP A 73 -0.15 -2.85 5.63
C TRP A 73 -1.49 -3.50 6.01
N LEU A 74 -2.38 -2.79 6.74
CA LEU A 74 -3.76 -3.25 6.94
C LEU A 74 -4.55 -3.31 5.63
N ALA A 75 -4.29 -2.39 4.70
CA ALA A 75 -4.93 -2.43 3.37
C ALA A 75 -4.42 -3.62 2.54
N VAL A 76 -3.11 -3.92 2.59
CA VAL A 76 -2.55 -5.11 1.92
C VAL A 76 -3.12 -6.39 2.54
N ASP A 77 -3.21 -6.47 3.87
CA ASP A 77 -3.80 -7.60 4.59
C ASP A 77 -5.27 -7.81 4.20
N PHE A 78 -6.06 -6.75 4.14
CA PHE A 78 -7.42 -6.85 3.64
C PHE A 78 -7.45 -7.47 2.23
N GLY A 79 -6.58 -7.00 1.33
CA GLY A 79 -6.48 -7.51 -0.03
C GLY A 79 -6.15 -9.01 -0.09
N VAL A 80 -5.11 -9.46 0.64
CA VAL A 80 -4.72 -10.88 0.64
C VAL A 80 -5.75 -11.76 1.35
N ALA A 81 -6.31 -11.31 2.48
CA ALA A 81 -7.26 -12.10 3.25
C ALA A 81 -8.61 -12.28 2.53
N ASP A 82 -9.11 -11.20 1.92
CA ASP A 82 -10.38 -11.22 1.20
C ASP A 82 -10.28 -12.08 -0.07
N GLU A 83 -9.19 -11.95 -0.82
CA GLU A 83 -8.95 -12.75 -2.02
C GLU A 83 -8.70 -14.23 -1.68
N ALA A 84 -7.98 -14.53 -0.61
CA ALA A 84 -7.79 -15.90 -0.14
C ALA A 84 -9.14 -16.57 0.20
N LYS A 85 -10.03 -15.85 0.89
CA LYS A 85 -11.40 -16.30 1.19
C LYS A 85 -12.21 -16.51 -0.11
N ARG A 86 -12.16 -15.54 -1.03
CA ARG A 86 -12.89 -15.60 -2.29
C ARG A 86 -12.48 -16.80 -3.14
N GLN A 87 -11.17 -17.07 -3.21
CA GLN A 87 -10.65 -18.20 -3.98
C GLN A 87 -10.73 -19.54 -3.23
N GLY A 88 -11.00 -19.54 -1.93
CA GLY A 88 -11.12 -20.75 -1.11
C GLY A 88 -9.76 -21.40 -0.81
N VAL A 89 -8.71 -20.58 -0.68
CA VAL A 89 -7.38 -21.03 -0.23
C VAL A 89 -7.17 -20.64 1.23
N LYS A 90 -6.30 -21.39 1.90
CA LYS A 90 -5.89 -21.08 3.26
C LYS A 90 -4.72 -20.11 3.25
N MET A 91 -4.64 -19.26 4.25
CA MET A 91 -3.59 -18.28 4.40
C MET A 91 -3.13 -18.20 5.85
N GLN A 92 -1.82 -18.18 6.05
CA GLN A 92 -1.21 -17.78 7.31
C GLN A 92 -0.40 -16.51 7.06
N LEU A 93 -0.71 -15.44 7.77
CA LEU A 93 0.07 -14.20 7.76
C LEU A 93 0.98 -14.16 8.99
N VAL A 94 2.25 -13.83 8.77
CA VAL A 94 3.25 -13.55 9.79
C VAL A 94 3.80 -12.14 9.58
N GLU A 95 4.13 -11.44 10.69
CA GLU A 95 4.71 -10.11 10.63
C GLU A 95 5.93 -9.98 11.55
N ALA A 96 6.95 -9.28 11.08
CA ALA A 96 8.22 -9.24 11.76
C ALA A 96 8.26 -8.21 12.91
N GLY A 97 7.44 -7.18 12.89
CA GLY A 97 7.38 -6.13 13.91
C GLY A 97 8.03 -4.81 13.52
N GLY A 98 8.72 -4.74 12.37
CA GLY A 98 9.35 -3.51 11.86
C GLY A 98 10.42 -3.77 10.82
N TYR A 99 10.89 -2.70 10.20
CA TYR A 99 11.94 -2.78 9.17
C TYR A 99 13.34 -3.08 9.74
N THR A 100 13.52 -3.12 11.04
CA THR A 100 14.76 -3.56 11.71
C THR A 100 14.83 -5.07 11.92
N GLU A 101 13.75 -5.80 11.69
CA GLU A 101 13.54 -7.18 12.11
C GLU A 101 13.75 -8.20 10.97
N LEU A 102 14.75 -7.99 10.11
CA LEU A 102 15.01 -8.84 8.94
C LEU A 102 15.20 -10.32 9.32
N GLN A 103 15.97 -10.60 10.39
CA GLN A 103 16.24 -11.99 10.83
C GLN A 103 14.96 -12.68 11.32
N LYS A 104 14.06 -11.94 11.96
CA LYS A 104 12.77 -12.46 12.37
C LYS A 104 11.89 -12.77 11.15
N GLN A 105 11.89 -11.90 10.13
CA GLN A 105 11.16 -12.17 8.88
C GLN A 105 11.67 -13.46 8.22
N ILE A 106 12.99 -13.65 8.15
CA ILE A 106 13.60 -14.86 7.58
C ILE A 106 13.11 -16.09 8.35
N SER A 107 13.27 -16.11 9.69
CA SER A 107 12.88 -17.26 10.53
C SER A 107 11.39 -17.60 10.40
N GLN A 108 10.51 -16.59 10.39
CA GLN A 108 9.08 -16.79 10.22
C GLN A 108 8.70 -17.40 8.87
N ILE A 109 9.39 -17.03 7.79
CA ILE A 109 9.18 -17.62 6.46
C ILE A 109 9.70 -19.07 6.44
N GLU A 110 10.85 -19.35 7.05
CA GLU A 110 11.37 -20.71 7.19
C GLU A 110 10.39 -21.60 7.94
N ASP A 111 9.79 -21.11 9.03
CA ASP A 111 8.76 -21.82 9.78
C ASP A 111 7.52 -22.11 8.95
N CYS A 112 7.05 -21.15 8.16
CA CYS A 112 5.95 -21.37 7.21
C CYS A 112 6.26 -22.47 6.20
N VAL A 113 7.46 -22.45 5.63
CA VAL A 113 7.91 -23.47 4.65
C VAL A 113 8.02 -24.85 5.32
N ALA A 114 8.54 -24.91 6.53
CA ALA A 114 8.61 -26.15 7.32
C ALA A 114 7.22 -26.68 7.70
N ALA A 115 6.24 -25.80 7.90
CA ALA A 115 4.85 -26.17 8.16
C ALA A 115 4.08 -26.62 6.89
N GLY A 116 4.70 -26.56 5.71
CA GLY A 116 4.12 -27.10 4.47
C GLY A 116 3.43 -26.07 3.59
N ALA A 117 3.79 -24.79 3.68
CA ALA A 117 3.29 -23.77 2.77
C ALA A 117 3.52 -24.14 1.30
N ASN A 118 2.50 -24.06 0.47
CA ASN A 118 2.57 -24.33 -0.96
C ASN A 118 3.14 -23.17 -1.76
N ALA A 119 2.96 -21.95 -1.30
CA ALA A 119 3.57 -20.74 -1.86
C ALA A 119 3.86 -19.73 -0.75
N VAL A 120 4.81 -18.82 -1.02
CA VAL A 120 5.19 -17.73 -0.11
C VAL A 120 5.01 -16.39 -0.81
N ILE A 121 4.30 -15.47 -0.15
CA ILE A 121 4.07 -14.09 -0.59
C ILE A 121 4.79 -13.17 0.39
N ILE A 122 5.71 -12.35 -0.09
CA ILE A 122 6.61 -11.57 0.76
C ILE A 122 6.50 -10.09 0.46
N GLY A 123 6.08 -9.29 1.46
CA GLY A 123 6.37 -7.87 1.55
C GLY A 123 7.73 -7.71 2.25
N ALA A 124 8.78 -7.51 1.48
CA ALA A 124 10.15 -7.64 1.98
C ALA A 124 10.59 -6.47 2.86
N ILE A 125 11.29 -6.76 3.97
CA ILE A 125 11.97 -5.74 4.79
C ILE A 125 13.17 -5.17 4.02
N SER A 126 13.90 -6.01 3.30
CA SER A 126 15.11 -5.64 2.56
C SER A 126 15.03 -6.10 1.12
N ALA A 127 15.49 -5.28 0.19
CA ALA A 127 15.53 -5.62 -1.23
C ALA A 127 16.42 -6.84 -1.50
N ASP A 128 17.56 -6.94 -0.83
CA ASP A 128 18.60 -7.96 -1.07
C ASP A 128 18.67 -9.03 0.03
N GLY A 129 18.31 -8.67 1.25
CA GLY A 129 18.55 -9.50 2.45
C GLY A 129 17.83 -10.85 2.46
N LEU A 130 16.80 -11.01 1.61
CA LEU A 130 16.01 -12.24 1.48
C LEU A 130 16.40 -13.09 0.26
N ASN A 131 17.37 -12.68 -0.58
CA ASN A 131 17.68 -13.36 -1.83
C ASN A 131 18.13 -14.80 -1.63
N ASN A 132 18.94 -15.10 -0.63
CA ASN A 132 19.37 -16.47 -0.31
C ASN A 132 18.18 -17.33 0.10
N LEU A 133 17.31 -16.82 0.96
CA LEU A 133 16.10 -17.51 1.39
C LEU A 133 15.18 -17.82 0.20
N VAL A 134 14.99 -16.86 -0.72
CA VAL A 134 14.22 -17.07 -1.95
C VAL A 134 14.81 -18.23 -2.75
N SER A 135 16.14 -18.27 -2.94
CA SER A 135 16.81 -19.35 -3.67
C SER A 135 16.58 -20.71 -3.01
N GLU A 136 16.69 -20.80 -1.68
CA GLU A 136 16.44 -22.04 -0.94
C GLU A 136 14.99 -22.53 -1.04
N ILE A 137 14.03 -21.63 -0.97
CA ILE A 137 12.60 -21.94 -1.14
C ILE A 137 12.33 -22.41 -2.58
N ARG A 138 12.90 -21.75 -3.58
CA ARG A 138 12.75 -22.11 -4.99
C ARG A 138 13.34 -23.49 -5.32
N LYS A 139 14.45 -23.90 -4.68
CA LYS A 139 15.00 -25.27 -4.80
C LYS A 139 14.03 -26.35 -4.33
N LYS A 140 13.09 -26.01 -3.45
CA LYS A 140 12.01 -26.90 -3.01
C LYS A 140 10.79 -26.87 -3.93
N ASN A 141 10.87 -26.16 -5.08
CA ASN A 141 9.77 -25.92 -6.03
C ASN A 141 8.57 -25.17 -5.44
N ILE A 142 8.79 -24.41 -4.38
CA ILE A 142 7.77 -23.54 -3.77
C ILE A 142 7.84 -22.16 -4.46
N PRO A 143 6.77 -21.66 -5.07
CA PRO A 143 6.75 -20.33 -5.68
C PRO A 143 6.86 -19.23 -4.63
N VAL A 144 7.62 -18.17 -4.98
CA VAL A 144 7.78 -16.97 -4.17
C VAL A 144 7.28 -15.77 -4.96
N ILE A 145 6.32 -15.05 -4.40
CA ILE A 145 5.72 -13.86 -4.95
C ILE A 145 6.19 -12.64 -4.13
N ASP A 146 6.71 -11.65 -4.81
CA ASP A 146 7.07 -10.35 -4.23
C ASP A 146 5.85 -9.41 -4.29
N VAL A 147 5.44 -8.90 -3.15
CA VAL A 147 4.33 -7.95 -3.05
C VAL A 147 4.79 -6.63 -2.45
N ILE A 148 4.39 -5.52 -3.05
CA ILE A 148 4.60 -4.14 -2.56
C ILE A 148 6.07 -3.69 -2.62
N ASN A 149 6.94 -4.19 -1.73
CA ASN A 149 8.22 -3.53 -1.39
C ASN A 149 9.35 -3.71 -2.40
N GLY A 150 9.31 -4.76 -3.20
CA GLY A 150 10.33 -5.05 -4.20
C GLY A 150 11.55 -5.79 -3.64
N MET A 151 11.84 -6.96 -4.22
CA MET A 151 13.06 -7.72 -4.00
C MET A 151 13.91 -7.78 -5.27
N SER A 152 15.23 -7.86 -5.12
CA SER A 152 16.18 -7.90 -6.23
C SER A 152 16.41 -9.31 -6.79
N SER A 153 15.94 -10.37 -6.11
CA SER A 153 16.13 -11.75 -6.53
C SER A 153 15.59 -12.01 -7.94
N SER A 154 16.40 -12.63 -8.78
CA SER A 154 16.01 -13.10 -10.12
C SER A 154 15.21 -14.41 -10.11
N GLU A 155 15.12 -15.09 -8.95
CA GLU A 155 14.45 -16.39 -8.79
C GLU A 155 12.99 -16.27 -8.35
N LEU A 156 12.46 -15.04 -8.23
CA LEU A 156 11.05 -14.82 -7.93
C LEU A 156 10.15 -15.43 -9.00
N SER A 157 9.01 -15.94 -8.56
CA SER A 157 8.01 -16.49 -9.48
C SER A 157 7.14 -15.41 -10.10
N ALA A 158 6.79 -14.40 -9.31
CA ALA A 158 5.98 -13.27 -9.74
C ALA A 158 6.24 -12.03 -8.87
N LYS A 159 5.81 -10.88 -9.38
CA LYS A 159 5.75 -9.60 -8.67
C LYS A 159 4.37 -8.99 -8.81
N SER A 160 3.76 -8.63 -7.68
CA SER A 160 2.56 -7.78 -7.61
C SER A 160 2.94 -6.48 -6.92
N LEU A 161 3.46 -5.54 -7.70
CA LEU A 161 3.96 -4.26 -7.17
C LEU A 161 4.05 -3.19 -8.26
N VAL A 162 4.24 -1.95 -7.83
CA VAL A 162 4.42 -0.78 -8.68
C VAL A 162 5.82 -0.20 -8.55
N SER A 163 6.14 0.82 -9.35
CA SER A 163 7.40 1.57 -9.21
C SER A 163 7.33 2.58 -8.07
N PHE A 164 7.99 2.31 -6.96
CA PHE A 164 8.16 3.31 -5.89
C PHE A 164 9.01 4.51 -6.34
N GLY A 165 9.88 4.33 -7.34
CA GLY A 165 10.55 5.46 -7.98
C GLY A 165 9.56 6.42 -8.63
N GLU A 166 8.55 5.88 -9.32
CA GLU A 166 7.47 6.71 -9.87
C GLU A 166 6.56 7.29 -8.79
N MET A 167 6.33 6.56 -7.69
CA MET A 167 5.59 7.11 -6.54
C MET A 167 6.30 8.37 -6.00
N GLY A 168 7.61 8.28 -5.75
CA GLY A 168 8.42 9.43 -5.34
C GLY A 168 8.40 10.55 -6.39
N ALA A 169 8.55 10.19 -7.67
CA ALA A 169 8.47 11.15 -8.76
C ALA A 169 7.10 11.86 -8.79
N LYS A 170 5.99 11.15 -8.60
CA LYS A 170 4.64 11.75 -8.55
C LYS A 170 4.48 12.78 -7.43
N ALA A 171 5.03 12.50 -6.24
CA ALA A 171 5.04 13.45 -5.14
C ALA A 171 5.90 14.69 -5.47
N GLY A 172 7.09 14.46 -6.06
CA GLY A 172 7.98 15.52 -6.52
C GLY A 172 7.40 16.36 -7.67
N GLU A 173 6.81 15.74 -8.69
CA GLU A 173 6.14 16.39 -9.81
C GLU A 173 4.99 17.30 -9.34
N TYR A 174 4.21 16.81 -8.35
CA TYR A 174 3.15 17.62 -7.76
C TYR A 174 3.70 18.92 -7.17
N LEU A 175 4.77 18.85 -6.38
CA LEU A 175 5.41 20.04 -5.80
C LEU A 175 6.12 20.91 -6.86
N ALA A 176 6.83 20.30 -7.80
CA ALA A 176 7.53 21.04 -8.86
C ALA A 176 6.56 21.83 -9.75
N LYS A 177 5.34 21.33 -9.94
CA LYS A 177 4.26 22.06 -10.63
C LYS A 177 3.81 23.29 -9.86
N LEU A 178 3.81 23.25 -8.52
CA LEU A 178 3.47 24.38 -7.67
C LEU A 178 4.63 25.42 -7.60
N HIS A 179 5.88 24.94 -7.74
CA HIS A 179 7.09 25.72 -7.62
C HIS A 179 8.01 25.51 -8.84
N PRO A 180 7.59 25.97 -10.03
CA PRO A 180 8.40 25.81 -11.24
C PRO A 180 9.69 26.64 -11.17
N ALA A 181 10.64 26.36 -12.07
CA ALA A 181 11.85 27.14 -12.23
C ALA A 181 11.55 28.65 -12.35
N GLY A 182 12.28 29.47 -11.61
CA GLY A 182 12.10 30.92 -11.60
C GLY A 182 11.04 31.45 -10.63
N SER A 183 10.29 30.58 -9.95
CA SER A 183 9.46 31.00 -8.80
C SER A 183 10.30 31.24 -7.54
N ALA A 184 9.71 31.81 -6.50
CA ALA A 184 10.39 31.99 -5.22
C ALA A 184 10.82 30.62 -4.64
N PRO A 185 12.08 30.47 -4.17
CA PRO A 185 12.55 29.22 -3.58
C PRO A 185 11.74 28.79 -2.38
N VAL A 186 11.48 27.48 -2.27
CA VAL A 186 10.82 26.87 -1.11
C VAL A 186 11.67 25.77 -0.53
N LYS A 187 11.70 25.69 0.81
CA LYS A 187 12.49 24.72 1.56
C LYS A 187 11.63 23.52 1.93
N VAL A 188 12.13 22.32 1.65
CA VAL A 188 11.45 21.04 1.88
C VAL A 188 12.27 20.19 2.84
N ALA A 189 11.61 19.62 3.83
CA ALA A 189 12.12 18.50 4.59
C ALA A 189 11.51 17.19 4.04
N TRP A 190 12.36 16.22 3.71
CA TRP A 190 12.00 14.95 3.09
C TRP A 190 12.19 13.77 4.03
N PHE A 191 11.17 12.92 4.18
CA PHE A 191 11.11 11.76 5.09
C PHE A 191 10.75 10.50 4.31
N PRO A 192 11.71 9.88 3.60
CA PRO A 192 11.43 8.78 2.67
C PRO A 192 11.01 7.47 3.34
N GLY A 193 11.37 7.23 4.60
CA GLY A 193 11.11 5.99 5.32
C GLY A 193 12.38 5.34 5.89
N PRO A 194 12.35 4.02 6.20
CA PRO A 194 13.48 3.30 6.79
C PRO A 194 14.62 3.09 5.80
N PRO A 195 15.89 3.25 6.23
CA PRO A 195 17.03 3.01 5.35
C PRO A 195 17.15 1.53 4.98
N GLY A 196 17.64 1.23 3.77
CA GLY A 196 17.88 -0.14 3.29
C GLY A 196 16.65 -0.87 2.74
N ALA A 197 15.47 -0.28 2.81
CA ALA A 197 14.31 -0.78 2.12
C ALA A 197 14.31 -0.32 0.65
N GLY A 198 14.12 -1.25 -0.29
CA GLY A 198 14.22 -0.94 -1.73
C GLY A 198 13.23 0.13 -2.19
N TRP A 199 12.03 0.13 -1.63
CA TRP A 199 11.01 1.13 -1.92
C TRP A 199 11.41 2.55 -1.48
N VAL A 200 12.18 2.67 -0.38
CA VAL A 200 12.68 3.96 0.13
C VAL A 200 13.75 4.53 -0.80
N GLU A 201 14.72 3.72 -1.20
CA GLU A 201 15.80 4.15 -2.09
C GLU A 201 15.27 4.54 -3.48
N ALA A 202 14.34 3.73 -4.02
CA ALA A 202 13.68 4.05 -5.28
C ALA A 202 12.86 5.34 -5.18
N GLY A 203 12.04 5.48 -4.13
CA GLY A 203 11.21 6.66 -3.90
C GLY A 203 12.03 7.93 -3.71
N ASN A 204 13.12 7.85 -2.95
CA ASN A 204 14.05 8.96 -2.77
C ASN A 204 14.66 9.41 -4.11
N THR A 205 15.14 8.46 -4.91
CA THR A 205 15.68 8.75 -6.26
C THR A 205 14.63 9.41 -7.15
N GLY A 206 13.40 8.90 -7.14
CA GLY A 206 12.31 9.45 -7.93
C GLY A 206 11.90 10.85 -7.51
N PHE A 207 11.74 11.09 -6.20
CA PHE A 207 11.38 12.40 -5.65
C PHE A 207 12.45 13.46 -6.00
N LEU A 208 13.71 13.17 -5.68
CA LEU A 208 14.82 14.10 -5.96
C LEU A 208 15.00 14.35 -7.47
N GLY A 209 14.80 13.33 -8.31
CA GLY A 209 14.81 13.46 -9.76
C GLY A 209 13.72 14.40 -10.29
N ALA A 210 12.51 14.27 -9.77
CA ALA A 210 11.35 15.04 -10.22
C ALA A 210 11.39 16.53 -9.84
N ILE A 211 11.98 16.87 -8.70
CA ILE A 211 12.14 18.27 -8.28
C ILE A 211 13.35 18.98 -8.90
N LYS A 212 14.21 18.24 -9.58
CA LYS A 212 15.43 18.81 -10.19
C LYS A 212 15.07 19.89 -11.20
N GLY A 213 15.67 21.08 -11.04
CA GLY A 213 15.43 22.23 -11.91
C GLY A 213 14.16 23.03 -11.57
N SER A 214 13.43 22.68 -10.53
CA SER A 214 12.36 23.49 -9.94
C SER A 214 12.90 24.49 -8.91
N ALA A 215 12.06 25.29 -8.29
CA ALA A 215 12.43 26.20 -7.20
C ALA A 215 12.41 25.51 -5.81
N ILE A 216 12.54 24.19 -5.75
CA ILE A 216 12.50 23.41 -4.52
C ILE A 216 13.91 23.10 -4.04
N GLU A 217 14.19 23.41 -2.78
CA GLU A 217 15.41 23.06 -2.06
C GLU A 217 15.10 22.04 -0.97
N VAL A 218 15.65 20.83 -1.06
CA VAL A 218 15.59 19.86 0.04
C VAL A 218 16.68 20.22 1.05
N VAL A 219 16.29 20.77 2.18
CA VAL A 219 17.21 21.23 3.23
C VAL A 219 17.57 20.12 4.22
N GLU A 220 16.73 19.09 4.31
CA GLU A 220 16.93 17.97 5.22
C GLU A 220 16.28 16.70 4.65
N THR A 221 16.97 15.57 4.80
CA THR A 221 16.42 14.22 4.53
C THR A 221 16.62 13.36 5.77
N LYS A 222 15.53 12.92 6.38
CA LYS A 222 15.54 12.08 7.59
C LYS A 222 14.98 10.70 7.31
N TYR A 223 15.81 9.68 7.52
CA TYR A 223 15.41 8.28 7.44
C TYR A 223 14.94 7.77 8.81
N GLY A 224 13.92 6.92 8.84
CA GLY A 224 13.43 6.27 10.04
C GLY A 224 12.28 5.33 9.78
N ASP A 225 12.05 4.38 10.71
CA ASP A 225 10.95 3.43 10.64
C ASP A 225 9.59 4.13 10.55
N THR A 226 8.59 3.47 9.96
CA THR A 226 7.22 3.98 9.77
C THR A 226 6.37 3.90 11.04
N GLY A 227 7.00 3.88 12.21
CA GLY A 227 6.34 4.03 13.50
C GLY A 227 5.95 5.49 13.77
N LYS A 228 4.73 5.72 14.27
CA LYS A 228 4.19 7.08 14.50
C LYS A 228 5.09 7.94 15.40
N GLU A 229 5.57 7.37 16.50
CA GLU A 229 6.46 8.08 17.45
C GLU A 229 7.80 8.44 16.81
N VAL A 230 8.37 7.53 16.01
CA VAL A 230 9.62 7.76 15.27
C VAL A 230 9.45 8.94 14.32
N GLN A 231 8.40 8.92 13.50
CA GLN A 231 8.15 9.94 12.50
C GLN A 231 7.80 11.29 13.15
N ALA A 232 7.01 11.30 14.23
CA ALA A 232 6.72 12.51 14.99
C ALA A 232 8.00 13.18 15.50
N LYS A 233 8.89 12.39 16.11
CA LYS A 233 10.18 12.91 16.60
C LYS A 233 11.03 13.48 15.46
N LEU A 234 11.12 12.78 14.35
CA LEU A 234 11.88 13.26 13.17
C LEU A 234 11.34 14.60 12.65
N VAL A 235 10.03 14.77 12.59
CA VAL A 235 9.38 16.03 12.19
C VAL A 235 9.68 17.14 13.19
N GLU A 236 9.54 16.88 14.50
CA GLU A 236 9.81 17.87 15.55
C GLU A 236 11.27 18.34 15.53
N ASP A 237 12.22 17.39 15.45
CA ASP A 237 13.66 17.68 15.41
C ASP A 237 14.01 18.50 14.16
N THR A 238 13.36 18.21 13.01
CA THR A 238 13.58 18.94 11.77
C THR A 238 13.00 20.36 11.84
N LEU A 239 11.80 20.54 12.37
CA LEU A 239 11.21 21.87 12.55
C LEU A 239 12.03 22.75 13.50
N GLN A 240 12.71 22.15 14.47
CA GLN A 240 13.60 22.88 15.37
C GLN A 240 14.90 23.30 14.64
N ALA A 241 15.46 22.42 13.81
CA ALA A 241 16.70 22.69 13.08
C ALA A 241 16.48 23.65 11.88
N HIS A 242 15.32 23.57 11.25
CA HIS A 242 14.96 24.32 10.05
C HIS A 242 13.60 25.02 10.24
N PRO A 243 13.51 26.10 11.03
CA PRO A 243 12.24 26.76 11.35
C PRO A 243 11.60 27.49 10.15
N ASP A 244 12.31 27.59 9.04
CA ASP A 244 11.91 28.27 7.81
C ASP A 244 11.52 27.34 6.66
N ILE A 245 11.29 26.04 6.95
CA ILE A 245 10.79 25.11 5.93
C ILE A 245 9.37 25.49 5.50
N SER A 246 9.09 25.24 4.23
CA SER A 246 7.77 25.46 3.63
C SER A 246 6.96 24.17 3.53
N TYR A 247 7.64 23.01 3.50
CA TYR A 247 6.99 21.72 3.32
C TYR A 247 7.61 20.62 4.18
N VAL A 248 6.73 19.80 4.75
CA VAL A 248 7.01 18.45 5.22
C VAL A 248 6.53 17.48 4.15
N VAL A 249 7.43 16.71 3.58
CA VAL A 249 7.13 15.69 2.56
C VAL A 249 7.62 14.34 3.05
N GLY A 250 6.83 13.29 2.98
CA GLY A 250 7.31 12.00 3.46
C GLY A 250 6.27 10.91 3.48
N THR A 251 6.58 9.85 4.20
CA THR A 251 5.66 8.71 4.37
C THR A 251 4.27 9.17 4.82
N ALA A 252 3.25 8.36 4.61
CA ALA A 252 1.92 8.68 5.13
C ALA A 252 1.95 8.90 6.65
N VAL A 253 2.73 8.09 7.37
CA VAL A 253 2.88 8.24 8.84
C VAL A 253 3.55 9.56 9.22
N THR A 254 4.54 10.02 8.43
CA THR A 254 5.13 11.37 8.60
C THR A 254 4.08 12.46 8.41
N ALA A 255 3.30 12.36 7.32
CA ALA A 255 2.27 13.33 6.99
C ALA A 255 1.19 13.40 8.07
N GLU A 256 0.74 12.25 8.56
CA GLU A 256 -0.23 12.16 9.66
C GLU A 256 0.32 12.72 10.97
N ALA A 257 1.59 12.43 11.29
CA ALA A 257 2.25 12.96 12.50
C ALA A 257 2.46 14.48 12.42
N ALA A 258 2.76 15.01 11.23
CA ALA A 258 2.98 16.44 11.03
C ALA A 258 1.72 17.29 11.28
N ILE A 259 0.52 16.79 11.00
CA ILE A 259 -0.74 17.55 11.18
C ILE A 259 -0.88 18.14 12.58
N PRO A 260 -0.91 17.34 13.67
CA PRO A 260 -1.03 17.89 15.01
C PRO A 260 0.18 18.73 15.41
N ILE A 261 1.40 18.34 15.01
CA ILE A 261 2.63 19.07 15.36
C ILE A 261 2.61 20.50 14.79
N LEU A 262 2.27 20.66 13.52
CA LEU A 262 2.19 21.98 12.87
C LEU A 262 1.10 22.85 13.49
N ARG A 263 -0.07 22.26 13.74
CA ARG A 263 -1.20 22.96 14.39
C ARG A 263 -0.82 23.41 15.81
N ASP A 264 -0.23 22.54 16.63
CA ASP A 264 0.10 22.84 18.02
C ASP A 264 1.22 23.89 18.12
N LYS A 265 2.06 24.00 17.07
CA LYS A 265 3.03 25.10 16.91
C LYS A 265 2.43 26.36 16.27
N GLY A 266 1.20 26.34 15.77
CA GLY A 266 0.55 27.48 15.10
C GLY A 266 1.23 27.87 13.78
N ILE A 267 1.74 26.87 13.02
CA ILE A 267 2.45 27.09 11.74
C ILE A 267 1.86 26.29 10.57
N ASP A 268 0.68 25.69 10.73
CA ASP A 268 -0.01 24.88 9.72
C ASP A 268 -0.50 25.71 8.51
N ASP A 269 -0.60 27.04 8.67
CA ASP A 269 -0.80 27.97 7.57
C ASP A 269 0.46 28.20 6.72
N LYS A 270 1.65 28.07 7.30
CA LYS A 270 2.96 28.34 6.70
C LYS A 270 3.64 27.10 6.14
N VAL A 271 3.58 25.99 6.86
CA VAL A 271 4.19 24.72 6.48
C VAL A 271 3.13 23.78 5.96
N LYS A 272 3.28 23.33 4.71
CA LYS A 272 2.33 22.44 4.04
C LYS A 272 2.85 20.99 4.04
N ILE A 273 1.93 20.03 3.85
CA ILE A 273 2.22 18.61 3.92
C ILE A 273 1.88 17.96 2.58
N VAL A 274 2.80 17.12 2.08
CA VAL A 274 2.57 16.18 0.97
C VAL A 274 2.95 14.78 1.45
N ALA A 275 2.06 13.82 1.26
CA ALA A 275 2.38 12.43 1.59
C ALA A 275 2.98 11.70 0.39
N TYR A 276 3.79 10.67 0.67
CA TYR A 276 4.48 9.85 -0.32
C TYR A 276 3.65 8.63 -0.73
N TYR A 277 2.73 8.16 0.13
CA TYR A 277 1.76 7.13 -0.16
C TYR A 277 0.45 7.38 0.62
N TYR A 278 -0.58 6.58 0.33
CA TYR A 278 -1.95 6.85 0.76
C TYR A 278 -2.40 5.93 1.90
N THR A 279 -3.09 6.52 2.88
CA THR A 279 -3.69 5.83 4.04
C THR A 279 -5.01 6.51 4.40
N PRO A 280 -5.84 5.92 5.29
CA PRO A 280 -7.06 6.59 5.77
C PRO A 280 -6.80 7.95 6.44
N GLY A 281 -5.68 8.10 7.17
CA GLY A 281 -5.32 9.37 7.78
C GLY A 281 -4.93 10.43 6.74
N VAL A 282 -4.24 10.01 5.67
CA VAL A 282 -3.95 10.89 4.52
C VAL A 282 -5.23 11.27 3.78
N ASP A 283 -6.15 10.33 3.54
CA ASP A 283 -7.48 10.61 2.96
C ASP A 283 -8.21 11.72 3.73
N GLN A 284 -8.31 11.55 5.05
CA GLN A 284 -8.93 12.56 5.91
C GLN A 284 -8.18 13.90 5.89
N GLY A 285 -6.83 13.84 5.89
CA GLY A 285 -5.97 15.02 5.81
C GLY A 285 -6.21 15.81 4.52
N ILE A 286 -6.30 15.13 3.38
CA ILE A 286 -6.61 15.77 2.10
C ILE A 286 -8.03 16.35 2.12
N ARG A 287 -9.05 15.60 2.57
CA ARG A 287 -10.45 16.11 2.66
C ARG A 287 -10.58 17.35 3.54
N ARG A 288 -9.76 17.45 4.57
CA ARG A 288 -9.74 18.62 5.50
C ARG A 288 -8.81 19.74 5.05
N GLY A 289 -8.09 19.60 3.95
CA GLY A 289 -7.12 20.59 3.47
C GLY A 289 -5.82 20.67 4.27
N GLN A 290 -5.54 19.68 5.11
CA GLN A 290 -4.34 19.59 5.94
C GLN A 290 -3.16 18.95 5.20
N ILE A 291 -3.44 18.06 4.25
CA ILE A 291 -2.49 17.46 3.32
C ILE A 291 -2.87 17.89 1.90
N LEU A 292 -1.91 18.28 1.09
CA LEU A 292 -2.18 18.77 -0.26
C LEU A 292 -2.47 17.64 -1.23
N ALA A 293 -1.65 16.59 -1.20
CA ALA A 293 -1.76 15.46 -2.11
C ALA A 293 -0.99 14.25 -1.61
N ALA A 294 -1.32 13.09 -2.18
CA ALA A 294 -0.56 11.86 -2.06
C ALA A 294 -0.74 10.99 -3.30
N PRO A 295 0.31 10.35 -3.84
CA PRO A 295 0.14 9.24 -4.76
C PRO A 295 -0.45 8.03 -4.04
N THR A 296 -1.18 7.20 -4.80
CA THR A 296 -1.63 5.88 -4.36
C THR A 296 -1.26 4.83 -5.39
N ASP A 297 -0.91 3.66 -4.89
CA ASP A 297 -0.50 2.46 -5.62
C ASP A 297 -1.52 1.32 -5.51
N SER A 298 -2.69 1.59 -4.93
CA SER A 298 -3.78 0.62 -4.75
C SER A 298 -3.32 -0.68 -4.04
N PRO A 299 -2.83 -0.61 -2.79
CA PRO A 299 -2.24 -1.75 -2.08
C PRO A 299 -3.21 -2.91 -1.86
N VAL A 300 -4.52 -2.66 -1.74
CA VAL A 300 -5.56 -3.70 -1.69
C VAL A 300 -5.52 -4.56 -2.95
N ILE A 301 -5.43 -3.94 -4.12
CA ILE A 301 -5.38 -4.65 -5.41
C ILE A 301 -4.08 -5.44 -5.55
N GLN A 302 -2.95 -4.88 -5.13
CA GLN A 302 -1.68 -5.60 -5.15
C GLN A 302 -1.72 -6.86 -4.29
N GLY A 303 -2.30 -6.78 -3.08
CA GLY A 303 -2.53 -7.93 -2.21
C GLY A 303 -3.40 -9.02 -2.87
N ARG A 304 -4.51 -8.62 -3.49
CA ARG A 304 -5.42 -9.53 -4.20
C ARG A 304 -4.72 -10.24 -5.37
N ILE A 305 -4.00 -9.48 -6.18
CA ILE A 305 -3.24 -10.03 -7.33
C ILE A 305 -2.18 -11.03 -6.86
N ALA A 306 -1.48 -10.76 -5.76
CA ALA A 306 -0.45 -11.65 -5.24
C ALA A 306 -1.01 -13.03 -4.84
N ILE A 307 -2.20 -13.09 -4.26
CA ILE A 307 -2.91 -14.35 -3.98
C ILE A 307 -3.27 -15.07 -5.28
N ASP A 308 -3.87 -14.37 -6.25
CA ASP A 308 -4.25 -14.97 -7.53
C ASP A 308 -3.03 -15.47 -8.33
N GLN A 309 -1.93 -14.72 -8.32
CA GLN A 309 -0.66 -15.19 -8.94
C GLN A 309 -0.17 -16.49 -8.29
N ALA A 310 -0.20 -16.56 -6.94
CA ALA A 310 0.21 -17.78 -6.23
C ALA A 310 -0.65 -18.99 -6.64
N VAL A 311 -1.99 -18.82 -6.67
CA VAL A 311 -2.92 -19.89 -7.07
C VAL A 311 -2.70 -20.31 -8.51
N ARG A 312 -2.58 -19.36 -9.45
CA ARG A 312 -2.33 -19.67 -10.87
C ARG A 312 -1.04 -20.48 -11.07
N ILE A 313 0.03 -20.10 -10.39
CA ILE A 313 1.30 -20.80 -10.46
C ILE A 313 1.16 -22.23 -9.93
N LEU A 314 0.49 -22.43 -8.79
CA LEU A 314 0.27 -23.74 -8.17
C LEU A 314 -0.61 -24.67 -9.03
N GLU A 315 -1.50 -24.08 -9.83
CA GLU A 315 -2.39 -24.81 -10.74
C GLU A 315 -1.82 -24.95 -12.16
N GLY A 316 -0.64 -24.39 -12.43
CA GLY A 316 -0.02 -24.43 -13.76
C GLY A 316 -0.79 -23.62 -14.81
N LYS A 317 -1.56 -22.61 -14.38
CA LYS A 317 -2.32 -21.71 -15.25
C LYS A 317 -1.47 -20.50 -15.68
N ASP A 318 -1.83 -19.88 -16.79
CA ASP A 318 -1.20 -18.65 -17.26
C ASP A 318 -1.35 -17.53 -16.23
N TYR A 319 -0.28 -16.75 -16.02
CA TYR A 319 -0.26 -15.63 -15.10
C TYR A 319 0.65 -14.50 -15.59
N LEU A 320 0.37 -13.29 -15.14
CA LEU A 320 1.20 -12.12 -15.37
C LEU A 320 2.35 -12.13 -14.35
N LYS A 321 3.59 -12.18 -14.84
CA LYS A 321 4.78 -12.32 -13.98
C LYS A 321 5.11 -11.06 -13.20
N HIS A 322 4.87 -9.88 -13.78
CA HIS A 322 5.11 -8.60 -13.13
C HIS A 322 3.99 -7.64 -13.49
N VAL A 323 3.19 -7.30 -12.52
CA VAL A 323 1.96 -6.52 -12.72
C VAL A 323 1.69 -5.63 -11.50
N GLY A 324 1.10 -4.49 -11.74
CA GLY A 324 0.64 -3.60 -10.68
C GLY A 324 -0.40 -2.59 -11.16
N PRO A 325 -1.17 -2.00 -10.26
CA PRO A 325 -2.08 -0.91 -10.58
C PRO A 325 -1.35 0.30 -11.18
N ALA A 326 -2.05 1.09 -11.98
CA ALA A 326 -1.54 2.39 -12.41
C ALA A 326 -1.50 3.37 -11.22
N LEU A 327 -0.40 4.12 -11.12
CA LEU A 327 -0.27 5.15 -10.08
C LEU A 327 -1.19 6.34 -10.32
N MET A 328 -1.80 6.83 -9.26
CA MET A 328 -2.66 8.01 -9.28
C MET A 328 -2.28 8.98 -8.14
N VAL A 329 -2.32 10.28 -8.42
CA VAL A 329 -2.17 11.31 -7.38
C VAL A 329 -3.56 11.79 -6.95
N VAL A 330 -3.85 11.62 -5.67
CA VAL A 330 -5.07 12.14 -5.06
C VAL A 330 -4.74 13.47 -4.40
N SER A 331 -5.52 14.49 -4.71
CA SER A 331 -5.40 15.86 -4.19
C SER A 331 -6.79 16.41 -3.86
N GLN A 332 -6.85 17.64 -3.36
CA GLN A 332 -8.11 18.35 -3.12
C GLN A 332 -9.05 18.35 -4.35
N ASP A 333 -8.50 18.41 -5.55
CA ASP A 333 -9.28 18.47 -6.79
C ASP A 333 -9.88 17.11 -7.16
N SER A 334 -9.13 16.02 -6.94
CA SER A 334 -9.51 14.67 -7.37
C SER A 334 -10.20 13.83 -6.29
N ILE A 335 -10.05 14.18 -5.01
CA ILE A 335 -10.54 13.35 -3.89
C ILE A 335 -12.06 13.16 -3.88
N LYS A 336 -12.81 14.08 -4.47
CA LYS A 336 -14.28 13.99 -4.52
C LYS A 336 -14.79 12.85 -5.40
N THR A 337 -14.00 12.47 -6.41
CA THR A 337 -14.30 11.39 -7.35
C THR A 337 -13.43 10.16 -7.16
N PHE A 338 -12.52 10.21 -6.20
CA PHE A 338 -11.65 9.07 -5.87
C PHE A 338 -12.42 7.98 -5.12
N ASP A 339 -12.41 6.76 -5.66
CA ASP A 339 -12.91 5.58 -4.98
C ASP A 339 -11.77 4.92 -4.19
N PRO A 340 -11.80 4.94 -2.85
CA PRO A 340 -10.73 4.39 -2.03
C PRO A 340 -10.71 2.86 -1.95
N ALA A 341 -11.69 2.13 -2.47
CA ALA A 341 -11.82 0.68 -2.29
C ALA A 341 -10.63 -0.14 -2.82
N SER A 342 -9.90 0.38 -3.81
CA SER A 342 -8.67 -0.23 -4.30
C SER A 342 -7.45 0.00 -3.40
N THR A 343 -7.55 0.99 -2.50
CA THR A 343 -6.41 1.55 -1.75
C THR A 343 -6.55 1.35 -0.25
N LEU A 344 -7.75 1.46 0.31
CA LEU A 344 -8.00 1.43 1.75
C LEU A 344 -8.76 0.16 2.15
N ALA A 345 -8.40 -0.41 3.30
CA ALA A 345 -9.24 -1.40 3.95
C ALA A 345 -10.58 -0.74 4.37
N PRO A 346 -11.68 -1.51 4.42
CA PRO A 346 -12.95 -1.00 4.94
C PRO A 346 -12.85 -0.49 6.38
N ASP A 347 -13.68 0.48 6.72
CA ASP A 347 -13.77 0.98 8.10
C ASP A 347 -14.01 -0.16 9.09
N GLY A 348 -13.24 -0.17 10.18
CA GLY A 348 -13.32 -1.19 11.22
C GLY A 348 -12.65 -2.53 10.85
N PHE A 349 -11.93 -2.62 9.74
CA PHE A 349 -11.14 -3.81 9.42
C PHE A 349 -10.08 -4.05 10.50
N SER A 350 -10.01 -5.29 10.96
CA SER A 350 -9.00 -5.76 11.92
C SER A 350 -8.06 -6.76 11.25
N PRO A 351 -6.79 -6.82 11.62
CA PRO A 351 -5.82 -7.74 11.03
C PRO A 351 -6.29 -9.18 10.96
N VAL A 352 -6.07 -9.83 9.83
CA VAL A 352 -6.45 -11.24 9.57
C VAL A 352 -5.17 -12.07 9.42
N PHE A 353 -4.75 -12.71 10.49
CA PHE A 353 -3.55 -13.55 10.50
C PHE A 353 -3.78 -14.96 9.95
N ARG A 354 -5.02 -15.37 9.74
CA ARG A 354 -5.35 -16.71 9.22
C ARG A 354 -6.69 -16.74 8.47
N VAL A 355 -6.67 -17.37 7.31
CA VAL A 355 -7.85 -17.82 6.56
C VAL A 355 -7.81 -19.35 6.52
N GLN A 356 -8.94 -20.01 6.89
CA GLN A 356 -9.06 -21.47 6.99
C GLN A 356 -9.87 -22.06 5.83
#